data_b163f17642c0125201477dd5d4a74b33
#
_entry.id   b163f17642c0125201477dd5d4a74b33
#
_cell.length_a   1.000
_cell.length_b   1.000
_cell.length_c   1.000
_cell.angle_alpha   90.00
_cell.angle_beta   90.00
_cell.angle_gamma   90.00
#
_symmetry.space_group_name_H-M   'P 1'
#
loop_
_entity.id
_entity.type
_entity.pdbx_description
1 polymer ?
#
loop_
_entity_poly.entity_id
_entity_poly.type
_entity_poly.pdbx_seq_one_letter_code
_entity_poly.pdbx_strand_id
1 'polypeptide(L)'
;MMFKLGVITDEISQDFEKAVGMAKEFGLQTVEIRSVWDKAPNALSDTDVAAIQAIVEAARMSVCAIASGFFKCPIDDQAAIAEHYEILRRCAKIGKQLGTRIVRGFTFWNTGQTEQIWPRILEHFQRAIEICEEEDVILGIENEHSTSMATARLLEQFLTEINNPRIKAVWDPCNEAHAPGGERPYPEGYERIKQWMVHFHLKDAAPDPETGKVRCVAVGEGVIDYRGQLRALLASDYQGSVSLETHWRPKELTKEQLDRPGGAAFSETGEYASWVCLKNLVKIVQQIA
;
A
#
# COMPACT_ATOMS: atom_id res chain seq x y z
N MET A 1 7.11 19.96 9.86
CA MET A 1 5.75 19.72 9.32
C MET A 1 5.47 18.23 9.50
N MET A 2 4.29 17.84 9.94
CA MET A 2 3.94 16.45 10.19
C MET A 2 3.63 15.75 8.85
N PHE A 3 3.92 14.45 8.73
CA PHE A 3 3.42 13.63 7.61
C PHE A 3 1.90 13.72 7.51
N LYS A 4 1.35 13.43 6.33
CA LYS A 4 -0.10 13.43 6.11
C LYS A 4 -0.70 12.08 6.53
N LEU A 5 -1.86 12.11 7.17
CA LEU A 5 -2.65 10.89 7.40
C LEU A 5 -3.58 10.65 6.22
N GLY A 6 -3.71 9.40 5.84
CA GLY A 6 -4.57 8.95 4.76
C GLY A 6 -5.21 7.59 5.05
N VAL A 7 -5.99 7.11 4.08
CA VAL A 7 -6.63 5.79 4.12
C VAL A 7 -6.81 5.26 2.69
N ILE A 8 -6.66 3.95 2.51
CA ILE A 8 -7.08 3.24 1.31
C ILE A 8 -8.60 3.16 1.34
N THR A 9 -9.28 3.79 0.38
CA THR A 9 -10.71 4.08 0.47
C THR A 9 -11.61 2.86 0.49
N ASP A 10 -11.27 1.81 -0.21
CA ASP A 10 -12.06 0.56 -0.25
C ASP A 10 -11.89 -0.32 1.01
N GLU A 11 -10.98 0.04 1.90
CA GLU A 11 -10.98 -0.46 3.27
C GLU A 11 -12.25 -0.03 4.04
N ILE A 12 -12.81 1.10 3.66
CA ILE A 12 -14.04 1.64 4.25
C ILE A 12 -15.26 1.17 3.45
N SER A 13 -15.29 1.50 2.15
CA SER A 13 -16.44 1.24 1.27
C SER A 13 -16.08 1.36 -0.20
N GLN A 14 -16.80 0.64 -1.07
CA GLN A 14 -16.79 0.89 -2.52
C GLN A 14 -17.56 2.16 -2.90
N ASP A 15 -18.45 2.66 -2.03
CA ASP A 15 -19.02 4.00 -2.15
C ASP A 15 -17.94 5.04 -1.78
N PHE A 16 -17.39 5.68 -2.81
CA PHE A 16 -16.25 6.58 -2.65
C PHE A 16 -16.59 7.85 -1.86
N GLU A 17 -17.78 8.41 -2.03
CA GLU A 17 -18.24 9.57 -1.25
C GLU A 17 -18.30 9.24 0.25
N LYS A 18 -18.84 8.07 0.57
CA LYS A 18 -18.91 7.57 1.94
C LYS A 18 -17.52 7.38 2.55
N ALA A 19 -16.59 6.77 1.79
CA ALA A 19 -15.23 6.57 2.25
C ALA A 19 -14.49 7.89 2.51
N VAL A 20 -14.60 8.85 1.58
CA VAL A 20 -14.03 10.20 1.71
C VAL A 20 -14.69 10.97 2.86
N GLY A 21 -16.00 10.82 3.05
CA GLY A 21 -16.73 11.41 4.18
C GLY A 21 -16.17 10.98 5.52
N MET A 22 -15.98 9.68 5.73
CA MET A 22 -15.36 9.14 6.95
C MET A 22 -13.92 9.64 7.11
N ALA A 23 -13.11 9.59 6.07
CA ALA A 23 -11.73 10.10 6.13
C ALA A 23 -11.69 11.55 6.59
N LYS A 24 -12.58 12.39 6.09
CA LYS A 24 -12.71 13.80 6.48
C LYS A 24 -13.15 13.97 7.94
N GLU A 25 -14.10 13.17 8.42
CA GLU A 25 -14.54 13.18 9.83
C GLU A 25 -13.40 12.93 10.82
N PHE A 26 -12.47 12.05 10.46
CA PHE A 26 -11.26 11.78 11.24
C PHE A 26 -10.12 12.78 11.01
N GLY A 27 -10.31 13.80 10.18
CA GLY A 27 -9.31 14.84 9.92
C GLY A 27 -8.16 14.37 9.03
N LEU A 28 -8.35 13.33 8.23
CA LEU A 28 -7.34 12.89 7.27
C LEU A 28 -7.15 13.90 6.16
N GLN A 29 -5.95 13.95 5.59
CA GLN A 29 -5.58 14.90 4.54
C GLN A 29 -5.54 14.23 3.16
N THR A 30 -5.36 12.91 3.12
CA THR A 30 -5.19 12.18 1.86
C THR A 30 -6.06 10.93 1.79
N VAL A 31 -6.30 10.49 0.57
CA VAL A 31 -6.89 9.19 0.26
C VAL A 31 -6.00 8.45 -0.72
N GLU A 32 -6.04 7.14 -0.69
CA GLU A 32 -5.36 6.26 -1.63
C GLU A 32 -6.38 5.42 -2.39
N ILE A 33 -6.18 5.26 -3.70
CA ILE A 33 -7.12 4.61 -4.59
C ILE A 33 -6.65 3.20 -4.93
N ARG A 34 -7.35 2.16 -4.43
CA ARG A 34 -7.12 0.75 -4.75
C ARG A 34 -8.30 0.13 -5.51
N SER A 35 -9.52 0.36 -5.09
CA SER A 35 -10.71 0.12 -5.88
C SER A 35 -11.83 1.10 -5.51
N VAL A 36 -12.65 1.46 -6.49
CA VAL A 36 -13.75 2.40 -6.34
C VAL A 36 -14.90 1.91 -7.21
N TRP A 37 -16.13 1.84 -6.65
CA TRP A 37 -17.32 1.35 -7.37
C TRP A 37 -17.11 -0.02 -8.02
N ASP A 38 -16.49 -0.95 -7.30
CA ASP A 38 -16.10 -2.30 -7.75
C ASP A 38 -15.14 -2.34 -8.95
N LYS A 39 -14.43 -1.25 -9.24
CA LYS A 39 -13.47 -1.16 -10.32
C LYS A 39 -12.05 -1.02 -9.75
N ALA A 40 -11.11 -1.83 -10.23
CA ALA A 40 -9.69 -1.60 -10.02
C ALA A 40 -9.25 -0.28 -10.68
N PRO A 41 -8.15 0.36 -10.26
CA PRO A 41 -7.76 1.67 -10.79
C PRO A 41 -7.60 1.70 -12.31
N ASN A 42 -7.00 0.68 -12.89
CA ASN A 42 -6.80 0.58 -14.34
C ASN A 42 -8.11 0.40 -15.13
N ALA A 43 -9.20 0.00 -14.48
CA ALA A 43 -10.54 -0.16 -15.08
C ALA A 43 -11.42 1.10 -14.96
N LEU A 44 -10.95 2.14 -14.27
CA LEU A 44 -11.67 3.41 -14.16
C LEU A 44 -11.69 4.12 -15.51
N SER A 45 -12.88 4.56 -15.94
CA SER A 45 -13.07 5.43 -17.11
C SER A 45 -12.62 6.86 -16.78
N ASP A 46 -12.43 7.70 -17.80
CA ASP A 46 -12.08 9.10 -17.59
C ASP A 46 -13.24 9.86 -16.87
N THR A 47 -14.48 9.42 -17.06
CA THR A 47 -15.64 9.95 -16.31
C THR A 47 -15.57 9.56 -14.83
N ASP A 48 -15.19 8.31 -14.50
CA ASP A 48 -14.98 7.88 -13.12
C ASP A 48 -13.86 8.71 -12.47
N VAL A 49 -12.75 8.92 -13.17
CA VAL A 49 -11.61 9.72 -12.66
C VAL A 49 -12.01 11.17 -12.39
N ALA A 50 -12.79 11.78 -13.30
CA ALA A 50 -13.30 13.14 -13.09
C ALA A 50 -14.26 13.22 -11.88
N ALA A 51 -15.10 12.21 -11.66
CA ALA A 51 -15.95 12.13 -10.48
C ALA A 51 -15.15 11.98 -9.18
N ILE A 52 -14.13 11.11 -9.17
CA ILE A 52 -13.21 10.96 -8.04
C ILE A 52 -12.54 12.31 -7.71
N GLN A 53 -12.03 13.00 -8.73
CA GLN A 53 -11.39 14.30 -8.55
C GLN A 53 -12.33 15.30 -7.91
N ALA A 54 -13.56 15.44 -8.40
CA ALA A 54 -14.57 16.36 -7.88
C ALA A 54 -14.90 16.07 -6.39
N ILE A 55 -15.03 14.79 -6.01
CA ILE A 55 -15.32 14.38 -4.62
C ILE A 55 -14.14 14.75 -3.70
N VAL A 56 -12.91 14.44 -4.11
CA VAL A 56 -11.69 14.73 -3.33
C VAL A 56 -11.49 16.23 -3.15
N GLU A 57 -11.69 17.03 -4.21
CA GLU A 57 -11.61 18.51 -4.17
C GLU A 57 -12.68 19.11 -3.25
N ALA A 58 -13.94 18.64 -3.35
CA ALA A 58 -15.02 19.10 -2.46
C ALA A 58 -14.74 18.77 -0.98
N ALA A 59 -14.05 17.66 -0.72
CA ALA A 59 -13.60 17.30 0.62
C ALA A 59 -12.37 18.10 1.08
N ARG A 60 -11.69 18.84 0.21
CA ARG A 60 -10.39 19.49 0.43
C ARG A 60 -9.29 18.51 0.83
N MET A 61 -9.31 17.35 0.23
CA MET A 61 -8.32 16.29 0.38
C MET A 61 -7.46 16.17 -0.89
N SER A 62 -6.48 15.31 -0.87
CA SER A 62 -5.69 14.96 -2.06
C SER A 62 -5.52 13.45 -2.19
N VAL A 63 -5.30 12.97 -3.41
CA VAL A 63 -4.91 11.57 -3.65
C VAL A 63 -3.41 11.44 -3.43
N CYS A 64 -2.97 10.52 -2.55
CA CYS A 64 -1.55 10.33 -2.25
C CYS A 64 -0.88 9.27 -3.12
N ALA A 65 -1.61 8.23 -3.51
CA ALA A 65 -1.09 7.16 -4.36
C ALA A 65 -2.22 6.43 -5.10
N ILE A 66 -1.87 5.75 -6.18
CA ILE A 66 -2.71 4.76 -6.86
C ILE A 66 -2.18 3.37 -6.48
N ALA A 67 -2.94 2.64 -5.67
CA ALA A 67 -2.61 1.30 -5.21
C ALA A 67 -2.97 0.26 -6.27
N SER A 68 -2.14 0.12 -7.30
CA SER A 68 -2.34 -0.84 -8.37
C SER A 68 -1.98 -2.27 -7.95
N GLY A 69 -2.48 -3.26 -8.71
CA GLY A 69 -2.04 -4.65 -8.60
C GLY A 69 -0.82 -4.98 -9.46
N PHE A 70 -0.06 -3.98 -9.93
CA PHE A 70 1.08 -4.18 -10.81
C PHE A 70 2.00 -5.30 -10.31
N PHE A 71 2.26 -6.28 -11.17
CA PHE A 71 3.06 -7.48 -10.93
C PHE A 71 2.59 -8.42 -9.79
N LYS A 72 1.33 -8.35 -9.36
CA LYS A 72 0.69 -9.48 -8.66
C LYS A 72 0.26 -10.56 -9.67
N CYS A 73 1.22 -11.14 -10.39
CA CYS A 73 1.03 -12.20 -11.39
C CYS A 73 2.19 -13.21 -11.36
N PRO A 74 2.04 -14.40 -11.98
CA PRO A 74 3.16 -15.33 -12.14
C PRO A 74 4.22 -14.75 -13.08
N ILE A 75 5.51 -14.89 -12.72
CA ILE A 75 6.64 -14.41 -13.53
C ILE A 75 6.80 -15.18 -14.86
N ASP A 76 6.21 -16.37 -14.98
CA ASP A 76 6.26 -17.20 -16.19
C ASP A 76 5.12 -16.91 -17.17
N ASP A 77 4.12 -16.12 -16.77
CA ASP A 77 2.96 -15.77 -17.60
C ASP A 77 3.23 -14.50 -18.40
N GLN A 78 3.75 -14.66 -19.63
CA GLN A 78 4.09 -13.53 -20.51
C GLN A 78 2.85 -12.69 -20.90
N ALA A 79 1.67 -13.30 -20.98
CA ALA A 79 0.45 -12.56 -21.31
C ALA A 79 0.03 -11.67 -20.12
N ALA A 80 0.05 -12.21 -18.90
CA ALA A 80 -0.20 -11.42 -17.71
C ALA A 80 0.84 -10.31 -17.52
N ILE A 81 2.12 -10.58 -17.77
CA ILE A 81 3.18 -9.57 -17.68
C ILE A 81 2.92 -8.41 -18.64
N ALA A 82 2.56 -8.71 -19.90
CA ALA A 82 2.24 -7.69 -20.88
C ALA A 82 1.04 -6.83 -20.45
N GLU A 83 -0.02 -7.46 -19.89
CA GLU A 83 -1.16 -6.76 -19.33
C GLU A 83 -0.74 -5.86 -18.15
N HIS A 84 0.14 -6.33 -17.26
CA HIS A 84 0.60 -5.55 -16.13
C HIS A 84 1.40 -4.30 -16.53
N TYR A 85 2.12 -4.29 -17.63
CA TYR A 85 2.72 -3.06 -18.14
C TYR A 85 1.66 -2.03 -18.56
N GLU A 86 0.54 -2.48 -19.17
CA GLU A 86 -0.56 -1.57 -19.49
C GLU A 86 -1.31 -1.10 -18.24
N ILE A 87 -1.44 -1.95 -17.22
CA ILE A 87 -1.96 -1.55 -15.90
C ILE A 87 -1.11 -0.43 -15.31
N LEU A 88 0.22 -0.56 -15.31
CA LEU A 88 1.13 0.47 -14.81
C LEU A 88 0.94 1.79 -15.57
N ARG A 89 0.91 1.73 -16.91
CA ARG A 89 0.73 2.91 -17.77
C ARG A 89 -0.62 3.61 -17.50
N ARG A 90 -1.70 2.83 -17.40
CA ARG A 90 -3.03 3.40 -17.11
C ARG A 90 -3.08 4.02 -15.71
N CYS A 91 -2.56 3.33 -14.70
CA CYS A 91 -2.52 3.85 -13.32
C CYS A 91 -1.64 5.11 -13.21
N ALA A 92 -0.54 5.19 -13.94
CA ALA A 92 0.29 6.38 -14.01
C ALA A 92 -0.48 7.60 -14.57
N LYS A 93 -1.23 7.42 -15.67
CA LYS A 93 -2.06 8.48 -16.26
C LYS A 93 -3.17 8.93 -15.28
N ILE A 94 -3.84 8.00 -14.63
CA ILE A 94 -4.87 8.29 -13.62
C ILE A 94 -4.26 9.04 -12.43
N GLY A 95 -3.11 8.57 -11.94
CA GLY A 95 -2.40 9.24 -10.85
C GLY A 95 -2.10 10.71 -11.16
N LYS A 96 -1.58 10.99 -12.36
CA LYS A 96 -1.31 12.37 -12.80
C LYS A 96 -2.58 13.23 -12.87
N GLN A 97 -3.69 12.69 -13.37
CA GLN A 97 -4.97 13.40 -13.41
C GLN A 97 -5.48 13.72 -11.99
N LEU A 98 -5.26 12.81 -11.03
CA LEU A 98 -5.65 12.97 -9.63
C LEU A 98 -4.60 13.69 -8.77
N GLY A 99 -3.51 14.19 -9.37
CA GLY A 99 -2.48 15.00 -8.71
C GLY A 99 -1.44 14.21 -7.91
N THR A 100 -1.32 12.89 -8.11
CA THR A 100 -0.24 12.08 -7.53
C THR A 100 0.68 11.50 -8.58
N ARG A 101 1.95 11.28 -8.21
CA ARG A 101 2.94 10.60 -9.04
C ARG A 101 3.34 9.25 -8.48
N ILE A 102 2.72 8.77 -7.43
CA ILE A 102 3.04 7.49 -6.81
C ILE A 102 2.05 6.44 -7.29
N VAL A 103 2.57 5.40 -7.93
CA VAL A 103 1.86 4.17 -8.25
C VAL A 103 2.47 3.06 -7.41
N ARG A 104 1.67 2.39 -6.58
CA ARG A 104 2.12 1.23 -5.82
C ARG A 104 2.07 -0.01 -6.69
N GLY A 105 3.05 -0.87 -6.56
CA GLY A 105 3.14 -2.17 -7.22
C GLY A 105 3.91 -3.20 -6.41
N PHE A 106 4.16 -4.35 -7.02
CA PHE A 106 4.76 -5.53 -6.40
C PHE A 106 5.84 -6.16 -7.30
N THR A 107 6.31 -7.38 -6.94
CA THR A 107 7.43 -8.07 -7.60
C THR A 107 7.10 -9.53 -7.91
N PHE A 108 6.00 -9.79 -8.56
CA PHE A 108 5.50 -11.13 -8.88
C PHE A 108 5.14 -11.99 -7.65
N TRP A 109 4.29 -13.01 -7.85
CA TRP A 109 3.95 -13.96 -6.79
C TRP A 109 5.19 -14.70 -6.30
N ASN A 110 5.28 -14.89 -4.99
CA ASN A 110 6.35 -15.64 -4.36
C ASN A 110 6.21 -17.13 -4.69
N THR A 111 7.22 -17.69 -5.34
CA THR A 111 7.29 -19.11 -5.71
C THR A 111 8.09 -19.95 -4.70
N GLY A 112 8.64 -19.32 -3.67
CA GLY A 112 9.63 -19.94 -2.78
C GLY A 112 11.03 -20.06 -3.40
N GLN A 113 11.24 -19.56 -4.61
CA GLN A 113 12.50 -19.63 -5.37
C GLN A 113 12.99 -18.24 -5.78
N THR A 114 12.82 -17.25 -4.93
CA THR A 114 13.13 -15.85 -5.24
C THR A 114 14.55 -15.67 -5.77
N GLU A 115 15.55 -16.33 -5.19
CA GLU A 115 16.94 -16.23 -5.66
C GLU A 115 17.13 -16.73 -7.10
N GLN A 116 16.42 -17.81 -7.50
CA GLN A 116 16.52 -18.39 -8.84
C GLN A 116 15.87 -17.49 -9.91
N ILE A 117 14.79 -16.80 -9.56
CA ILE A 117 14.07 -15.90 -10.48
C ILE A 117 14.56 -14.45 -10.41
N TRP A 118 15.49 -14.13 -9.51
CA TRP A 118 15.99 -12.79 -9.26
C TRP A 118 16.45 -12.05 -10.53
N PRO A 119 17.29 -12.63 -11.41
CA PRO A 119 17.72 -11.95 -12.64
C PRO A 119 16.53 -11.57 -13.55
N ARG A 120 15.51 -12.43 -13.60
CA ARG A 120 14.31 -12.17 -14.41
C ARG A 120 13.44 -11.06 -13.82
N ILE A 121 13.36 -10.98 -12.49
CA ILE A 121 12.69 -9.86 -11.83
C ILE A 121 13.37 -8.55 -12.26
N LEU A 122 14.70 -8.47 -12.15
CA LEU A 122 15.45 -7.28 -12.57
C LEU A 122 15.26 -6.95 -14.06
N GLU A 123 15.23 -7.96 -14.93
CA GLU A 123 14.97 -7.78 -16.37
C GLU A 123 13.59 -7.16 -16.62
N HIS A 124 12.52 -7.69 -16.03
CA HIS A 124 11.17 -7.16 -16.19
C HIS A 124 11.04 -5.73 -15.66
N PHE A 125 11.79 -5.36 -14.63
CA PHE A 125 11.78 -4.00 -14.10
C PHE A 125 12.44 -2.97 -15.02
N GLN A 126 13.29 -3.37 -16.01
CA GLN A 126 13.80 -2.42 -16.99
C GLN A 126 12.65 -1.79 -17.79
N ARG A 127 11.69 -2.59 -18.25
CA ARG A 127 10.50 -2.07 -18.95
C ARG A 127 9.60 -1.25 -18.03
N ALA A 128 9.46 -1.62 -16.78
CA ALA A 128 8.71 -0.83 -15.80
C ALA A 128 9.35 0.55 -15.56
N ILE A 129 10.67 0.62 -15.50
CA ILE A 129 11.44 1.87 -15.38
C ILE A 129 11.17 2.78 -16.60
N GLU A 130 11.27 2.26 -17.82
CA GLU A 130 10.98 3.02 -19.05
C GLU A 130 9.57 3.64 -18.99
N ILE A 131 8.56 2.85 -18.58
CA ILE A 131 7.19 3.34 -18.41
C ILE A 131 7.12 4.46 -17.37
N CYS A 132 7.80 4.30 -16.24
CA CYS A 132 7.82 5.32 -15.20
C CYS A 132 8.50 6.61 -15.65
N GLU A 133 9.52 6.52 -16.49
CA GLU A 133 10.19 7.68 -17.10
C GLU A 133 9.30 8.36 -18.14
N GLU A 134 8.70 7.59 -19.07
CA GLU A 134 7.76 8.09 -20.07
C GLU A 134 6.56 8.81 -19.44
N GLU A 135 6.02 8.27 -18.37
CA GLU A 135 4.82 8.80 -17.69
C GLU A 135 5.15 9.78 -16.56
N ASP A 136 6.42 9.99 -16.23
CA ASP A 136 6.89 10.86 -15.12
C ASP A 136 6.26 10.50 -13.76
N VAL A 137 6.33 9.23 -13.39
CA VAL A 137 5.82 8.71 -12.11
C VAL A 137 6.89 7.95 -11.34
N ILE A 138 6.60 7.66 -10.08
CA ILE A 138 7.38 6.79 -9.20
C ILE A 138 6.59 5.51 -8.99
N LEU A 139 7.22 4.37 -9.22
CA LEU A 139 6.70 3.07 -8.86
C LEU A 139 7.21 2.70 -7.46
N GLY A 140 6.32 2.75 -6.48
CA GLY A 140 6.59 2.33 -5.11
C GLY A 140 6.35 0.83 -4.95
N ILE A 141 7.39 0.08 -4.65
CA ILE A 141 7.30 -1.37 -4.42
C ILE A 141 6.99 -1.63 -2.96
N GLU A 142 5.87 -2.30 -2.72
CA GLU A 142 5.47 -2.71 -1.38
C GLU A 142 6.14 -4.03 -0.99
N ASN A 143 6.69 -4.11 0.23
CA ASN A 143 7.05 -5.39 0.81
C ASN A 143 5.77 -6.16 1.12
N GLU A 144 5.59 -7.31 0.47
CA GLU A 144 4.35 -8.09 0.58
C GLU A 144 4.70 -9.58 0.61
N HIS A 145 4.30 -10.28 1.68
CA HIS A 145 4.67 -11.67 1.95
C HIS A 145 4.23 -12.66 0.86
N SER A 146 3.19 -12.33 0.10
CA SER A 146 2.72 -13.15 -1.03
C SER A 146 3.55 -12.93 -2.30
N THR A 147 4.46 -11.94 -2.33
CA THR A 147 5.30 -11.60 -3.49
C THR A 147 6.79 -11.86 -3.23
N SER A 148 7.61 -11.73 -4.26
CA SER A 148 9.05 -12.04 -4.16
C SER A 148 9.81 -11.11 -3.20
N MET A 149 9.42 -9.83 -3.10
CA MET A 149 10.00 -8.89 -2.13
C MET A 149 9.18 -8.92 -0.82
N ALA A 150 9.20 -10.07 -0.16
CA ALA A 150 8.38 -10.31 1.03
C ALA A 150 8.86 -9.56 2.28
N THR A 151 10.14 -9.18 2.36
CA THR A 151 10.76 -8.59 3.55
C THR A 151 11.51 -7.30 3.22
N ALA A 152 11.74 -6.48 4.25
CA ALA A 152 12.57 -5.28 4.14
C ALA A 152 13.97 -5.61 3.59
N ARG A 153 14.57 -6.72 4.00
CA ARG A 153 15.88 -7.17 3.54
C ARG A 153 15.89 -7.47 2.04
N LEU A 154 14.89 -8.19 1.53
CA LEU A 154 14.78 -8.48 0.09
C LEU A 154 14.48 -7.21 -0.72
N LEU A 155 13.62 -6.35 -0.19
CA LEU A 155 13.31 -5.07 -0.82
C LEU A 155 14.52 -4.13 -0.85
N GLU A 156 15.30 -4.05 0.24
CA GLU A 156 16.57 -3.31 0.29
C GLU A 156 17.55 -3.80 -0.79
N GLN A 157 17.77 -5.13 -0.88
CA GLN A 157 18.63 -5.71 -1.89
C GLN A 157 18.15 -5.34 -3.30
N PHE A 158 16.86 -5.50 -3.58
CA PHE A 158 16.26 -5.17 -4.87
C PHE A 158 16.46 -3.70 -5.23
N LEU A 159 16.14 -2.78 -4.33
CA LEU A 159 16.27 -1.35 -4.56
C LEU A 159 17.74 -0.90 -4.72
N THR A 160 18.66 -1.58 -4.04
CA THR A 160 20.09 -1.34 -4.19
C THR A 160 20.59 -1.78 -5.57
N GLU A 161 20.16 -2.95 -6.04
CA GLU A 161 20.59 -3.49 -7.34
C GLU A 161 19.94 -2.76 -8.52
N ILE A 162 18.63 -2.44 -8.42
CA ILE A 162 17.94 -1.69 -9.46
C ILE A 162 18.45 -0.25 -9.59
N ASN A 163 18.84 0.35 -8.49
CA ASN A 163 19.47 1.67 -8.35
C ASN A 163 18.88 2.75 -9.29
N ASN A 164 17.55 2.86 -9.35
CA ASN A 164 16.86 3.81 -10.20
C ASN A 164 15.96 4.75 -9.38
N PRO A 165 15.98 6.08 -9.63
CA PRO A 165 15.19 7.05 -8.87
C PRO A 165 13.67 6.89 -9.05
N ARG A 166 13.20 6.21 -10.10
CA ARG A 166 11.79 5.94 -10.34
C ARG A 166 11.25 4.74 -9.54
N ILE A 167 12.12 3.88 -9.01
CA ILE A 167 11.73 2.71 -8.21
C ILE A 167 12.04 2.99 -6.75
N LYS A 168 11.02 2.98 -5.92
CA LYS A 168 11.08 3.35 -4.50
C LYS A 168 10.34 2.32 -3.65
N ALA A 169 10.31 2.51 -2.32
CA ALA A 169 9.62 1.64 -1.38
C ALA A 169 8.27 2.22 -0.95
N VAL A 170 7.26 1.36 -0.90
CA VAL A 170 6.09 1.51 -0.02
C VAL A 170 6.34 0.60 1.17
N TRP A 171 6.46 1.17 2.35
CA TRP A 171 6.74 0.41 3.55
C TRP A 171 5.47 -0.05 4.25
N ASP A 172 5.35 -1.36 4.45
CA ASP A 172 4.31 -1.96 5.25
C ASP A 172 4.90 -2.81 6.39
N PRO A 173 4.89 -2.29 7.62
CA PRO A 173 5.39 -3.00 8.80
C PRO A 173 4.63 -4.29 9.12
N CYS A 174 3.33 -4.34 8.80
CA CYS A 174 2.50 -5.51 9.05
C CYS A 174 2.88 -6.66 8.09
N ASN A 175 3.15 -6.35 6.84
CA ASN A 175 3.64 -7.34 5.87
C ASN A 175 4.99 -7.92 6.30
N GLU A 176 5.89 -7.10 6.86
CA GLU A 176 7.15 -7.57 7.45
C GLU A 176 6.91 -8.56 8.59
N ALA A 177 5.95 -8.25 9.48
CA ALA A 177 5.59 -9.13 10.59
C ALA A 177 4.97 -10.47 10.12
N HIS A 178 4.32 -10.49 8.96
CA HIS A 178 3.73 -11.70 8.38
C HIS A 178 4.74 -12.53 7.57
N ALA A 179 5.82 -11.92 7.10
CA ALA A 179 6.74 -12.58 6.17
C ALA A 179 7.59 -13.64 6.89
N PRO A 180 7.68 -14.87 6.36
CA PRO A 180 8.66 -15.84 6.84
C PRO A 180 10.09 -15.28 6.73
N GLY A 181 10.80 -15.23 7.85
CA GLY A 181 12.15 -14.64 7.91
C GLY A 181 12.17 -13.11 7.92
N GLY A 182 11.02 -12.48 8.12
CA GLY A 182 10.92 -11.04 8.38
C GLY A 182 11.64 -10.67 9.68
N GLU A 183 12.14 -9.44 9.73
CA GLU A 183 12.75 -8.85 10.92
C GLU A 183 11.66 -8.19 11.78
N ARG A 184 12.06 -7.68 12.95
CA ARG A 184 11.15 -6.80 13.68
C ARG A 184 10.88 -5.56 12.82
N PRO A 185 9.59 -5.23 12.55
CA PRO A 185 9.25 -4.15 11.61
C PRO A 185 9.89 -2.81 11.99
N TYR A 186 9.95 -2.51 13.29
CA TYR A 186 10.63 -1.33 13.83
C TYR A 186 11.47 -1.71 15.06
N PRO A 187 12.74 -1.24 15.16
CA PRO A 187 13.39 -0.35 14.18
C PRO A 187 14.02 -1.07 12.98
N GLU A 188 14.27 -2.39 13.03
CA GLU A 188 15.17 -3.09 12.11
C GLU A 188 14.70 -3.00 10.64
N GLY A 189 13.47 -3.42 10.33
CA GLY A 189 12.93 -3.39 8.96
C GLY A 189 12.87 -1.95 8.41
N TYR A 190 12.39 -1.00 9.24
CA TYR A 190 12.33 0.40 8.86
C TYR A 190 13.69 1.00 8.53
N GLU A 191 14.72 0.74 9.36
CA GLU A 191 16.08 1.28 9.15
C GLU A 191 16.67 0.84 7.81
N ARG A 192 16.33 -0.37 7.33
CA ARG A 192 16.78 -0.86 6.03
C ARG A 192 16.25 -0.04 4.86
N ILE A 193 14.95 0.31 4.89
CA ILE A 193 14.29 0.82 3.68
C ILE A 193 13.96 2.31 3.72
N LYS A 194 14.13 2.99 4.85
CA LYS A 194 13.70 4.38 5.05
C LYS A 194 14.25 5.37 4.00
N GLN A 195 15.44 5.13 3.46
CA GLN A 195 16.06 6.00 2.47
C GLN A 195 15.38 5.94 1.08
N TRP A 196 14.64 4.86 0.79
CA TRP A 196 13.89 4.70 -0.45
C TRP A 196 12.40 4.94 -0.28
N MET A 197 11.92 5.11 0.95
CA MET A 197 10.50 5.16 1.27
C MET A 197 9.84 6.41 0.72
N VAL A 198 8.81 6.23 -0.13
CA VAL A 198 7.97 7.31 -0.66
C VAL A 198 6.56 7.27 -0.12
N HIS A 199 6.13 6.12 0.41
CA HIS A 199 4.80 5.93 0.95
C HIS A 199 4.81 4.89 2.08
N PHE A 200 3.80 4.94 2.95
CA PHE A 200 3.71 4.11 4.14
C PHE A 200 2.29 3.57 4.30
N HIS A 201 2.16 2.24 4.40
CA HIS A 201 0.92 1.59 4.79
C HIS A 201 0.92 1.26 6.27
N LEU A 202 -0.21 1.48 6.92
CA LEU A 202 -0.38 1.23 8.33
C LEU A 202 -1.51 0.24 8.55
N LYS A 203 -1.19 -0.97 8.93
CA LYS A 203 -2.09 -2.01 9.42
C LYS A 203 -1.41 -2.75 10.54
N ASP A 204 -2.16 -3.28 11.51
CA ASP A 204 -1.56 -3.89 12.69
C ASP A 204 -1.77 -5.40 12.70
N ALA A 205 -0.86 -6.10 13.37
CA ALA A 205 -0.83 -7.54 13.43
C ALA A 205 -0.48 -8.05 14.82
N ALA A 206 -1.00 -9.23 15.14
CA ALA A 206 -0.63 -9.96 16.34
C ALA A 206 -0.57 -11.47 16.05
N PRO A 207 0.23 -12.23 16.81
CA PRO A 207 0.15 -13.68 16.78
C PRO A 207 -1.23 -14.13 17.28
N ASP A 208 -1.84 -15.04 16.57
CA ASP A 208 -3.03 -15.73 17.05
C ASP A 208 -2.66 -16.61 18.26
N PRO A 209 -3.35 -16.49 19.38
CA PRO A 209 -2.96 -17.17 20.62
C PRO A 209 -3.05 -18.70 20.55
N GLU A 210 -3.88 -19.25 19.67
CA GLU A 210 -4.07 -20.71 19.55
C GLU A 210 -3.10 -21.33 18.55
N THR A 211 -2.88 -20.65 17.42
CA THR A 211 -2.10 -21.18 16.29
C THR A 211 -0.68 -20.61 16.18
N GLY A 212 -0.41 -19.49 16.84
CA GLY A 212 0.83 -18.72 16.71
C GLY A 212 0.99 -18.02 15.35
N LYS A 213 0.05 -18.18 14.42
CA LYS A 213 0.09 -17.51 13.13
C LYS A 213 -0.21 -16.02 13.29
N VAL A 214 0.52 -15.20 12.55
CA VAL A 214 0.27 -13.75 12.53
C VAL A 214 -1.04 -13.48 11.78
N ARG A 215 -1.90 -12.63 12.37
CA ARG A 215 -3.16 -12.17 11.79
C ARG A 215 -3.30 -10.68 11.95
N CYS A 216 -4.08 -10.04 11.07
CA CYS A 216 -4.41 -8.63 11.22
C CYS A 216 -5.32 -8.41 12.44
N VAL A 217 -5.05 -7.32 13.17
CA VAL A 217 -5.85 -6.87 14.32
C VAL A 217 -6.16 -5.38 14.19
N ALA A 218 -7.04 -4.86 15.02
CA ALA A 218 -7.30 -3.43 15.02
C ALA A 218 -6.03 -2.64 15.39
N VAL A 219 -5.81 -1.52 14.74
CA VAL A 219 -4.63 -0.67 14.98
C VAL A 219 -4.48 -0.34 16.45
N GLY A 220 -3.29 -0.56 16.99
CA GLY A 220 -2.95 -0.36 18.41
C GLY A 220 -3.24 -1.56 19.32
N GLU A 221 -3.79 -2.66 18.79
CA GLU A 221 -4.00 -3.92 19.51
C GLU A 221 -2.94 -4.99 19.13
N GLY A 222 -2.08 -4.66 18.16
CA GLY A 222 -1.03 -5.54 17.67
C GLY A 222 0.30 -5.37 18.38
N VAL A 223 1.31 -6.00 17.77
CA VAL A 223 2.69 -6.05 18.29
C VAL A 223 3.61 -5.03 17.61
N ILE A 224 3.14 -4.29 16.61
CA ILE A 224 3.97 -3.33 15.86
C ILE A 224 4.11 -2.04 16.67
N ASP A 225 5.35 -1.61 16.89
CA ASP A 225 5.62 -0.33 17.60
C ASP A 225 5.38 0.88 16.69
N TYR A 226 4.10 1.18 16.44
CA TYR A 226 3.71 2.37 15.69
C TYR A 226 4.06 3.68 16.38
N ARG A 227 4.12 3.73 17.73
CA ARG A 227 4.56 4.95 18.41
C ARG A 227 6.00 5.26 18.12
N GLY A 228 6.88 4.26 18.22
CA GLY A 228 8.29 4.40 17.86
C GLY A 228 8.46 4.78 16.40
N GLN A 229 7.79 4.06 15.51
CA GLN A 229 7.93 4.28 14.06
C GLN A 229 7.40 5.65 13.61
N LEU A 230 6.23 6.07 14.05
CA LEU A 230 5.69 7.39 13.70
C LEU A 230 6.53 8.53 14.28
N ARG A 231 7.13 8.37 15.47
CA ARG A 231 8.14 9.32 15.97
C ARG A 231 9.38 9.37 15.09
N ALA A 232 9.85 8.24 14.58
CA ALA A 232 10.97 8.20 13.64
C ALA A 232 10.65 8.92 12.33
N LEU A 233 9.42 8.80 11.80
CA LEU A 233 8.95 9.56 10.64
C LEU A 233 8.98 11.08 10.91
N LEU A 234 8.52 11.51 12.09
CA LEU A 234 8.61 12.92 12.49
C LEU A 234 10.05 13.40 12.60
N ALA A 235 10.93 12.61 13.21
CA ALA A 235 12.33 12.96 13.40
C ALA A 235 13.12 13.01 12.08
N SER A 236 12.71 12.24 11.07
CA SER A 236 13.32 12.24 9.72
C SER A 236 12.72 13.27 8.78
N ASP A 237 11.79 14.10 9.25
CA ASP A 237 11.03 15.07 8.43
C ASP A 237 10.36 14.44 7.22
N TYR A 238 9.79 13.25 7.39
CA TYR A 238 9.04 12.56 6.34
C TYR A 238 7.81 13.38 5.92
N GLN A 239 7.74 13.74 4.65
CA GLN A 239 6.69 14.60 4.07
C GLN A 239 5.59 13.83 3.32
N GLY A 240 5.72 12.51 3.23
CA GLY A 240 4.76 11.65 2.54
C GLY A 240 3.48 11.40 3.32
N SER A 241 2.71 10.44 2.85
CA SER A 241 1.47 10.02 3.52
C SER A 241 1.68 8.70 4.26
N VAL A 242 0.96 8.57 5.38
CA VAL A 242 0.76 7.32 6.11
C VAL A 242 -0.69 6.92 5.86
N SER A 243 -0.92 5.92 5.01
CA SER A 243 -2.25 5.42 4.65
C SER A 243 -2.65 4.26 5.56
N LEU A 244 -3.79 4.40 6.25
CA LEU A 244 -4.41 3.26 6.91
C LEU A 244 -4.83 2.23 5.85
N GLU A 245 -4.36 1.00 6.02
CA GLU A 245 -4.80 -0.19 5.32
C GLU A 245 -5.40 -1.16 6.34
N THR A 246 -6.69 -1.09 6.60
CA THR A 246 -7.32 -1.72 7.77
C THR A 246 -7.09 -3.23 7.84
N HIS A 247 -7.35 -3.96 6.76
CA HIS A 247 -7.32 -5.44 6.63
C HIS A 247 -7.97 -6.23 7.80
N TRP A 248 -7.97 -5.70 9.01
CA TRP A 248 -8.74 -6.28 10.11
C TRP A 248 -10.24 -6.17 9.85
N ARG A 249 -10.97 -7.23 10.18
CA ARG A 249 -12.45 -7.28 10.11
C ARG A 249 -12.99 -8.03 11.33
N PRO A 250 -14.22 -7.72 11.80
CA PRO A 250 -14.89 -8.53 12.83
C PRO A 250 -15.09 -9.99 12.41
N LYS A 251 -15.25 -10.24 11.10
CA LYS A 251 -15.22 -11.57 10.47
C LYS A 251 -13.97 -11.64 9.61
N GLU A 252 -13.17 -12.66 9.79
CA GLU A 252 -11.91 -12.82 9.07
C GLU A 252 -12.12 -12.84 7.54
N LEU A 253 -11.22 -12.14 6.85
CA LEU A 253 -11.13 -12.18 5.40
C LEU A 253 -10.58 -13.52 4.93
N THR A 254 -11.04 -13.98 3.78
CA THR A 254 -10.48 -15.17 3.13
C THR A 254 -9.07 -14.88 2.62
N LYS A 255 -8.29 -15.95 2.40
CA LYS A 255 -6.95 -15.82 1.80
C LYS A 255 -6.99 -15.09 0.45
N GLU A 256 -7.99 -15.36 -0.39
CA GLU A 256 -8.15 -14.68 -1.68
C GLU A 256 -8.39 -13.18 -1.52
N GLN A 257 -9.22 -12.79 -0.55
CA GLN A 257 -9.46 -11.37 -0.25
C GLN A 257 -8.22 -10.66 0.30
N LEU A 258 -7.36 -11.37 1.04
CA LEU A 258 -6.10 -10.82 1.53
C LEU A 258 -5.05 -10.69 0.43
N ASP A 259 -4.91 -11.72 -0.43
CA ASP A 259 -3.92 -11.72 -1.52
C ASP A 259 -4.29 -10.70 -2.63
N ARG A 260 -5.60 -10.49 -2.86
CA ARG A 260 -6.15 -9.58 -3.88
C ARG A 260 -7.24 -8.69 -3.28
N PRO A 261 -6.89 -7.75 -2.40
CA PRO A 261 -7.85 -6.86 -1.79
C PRO A 261 -8.50 -5.94 -2.82
N GLY A 262 -9.78 -5.66 -2.62
CA GLY A 262 -10.61 -4.79 -3.46
C GLY A 262 -12.00 -5.37 -3.75
N GLY A 263 -12.91 -4.52 -4.24
CA GLY A 263 -14.28 -4.88 -4.57
C GLY A 263 -15.21 -4.99 -3.37
N ALA A 264 -16.53 -5.19 -3.65
CA ALA A 264 -17.61 -5.16 -2.65
C ALA A 264 -17.42 -6.20 -1.54
N ALA A 265 -17.01 -7.42 -1.90
CA ALA A 265 -16.82 -8.50 -0.94
C ALA A 265 -15.69 -8.22 0.06
N PHE A 266 -14.64 -7.51 -0.38
CA PHE A 266 -13.56 -7.07 0.50
C PHE A 266 -14.01 -5.93 1.42
N SER A 267 -14.81 -5.00 0.90
CA SER A 267 -15.29 -3.83 1.65
C SER A 267 -16.44 -4.17 2.63
N GLU A 268 -16.97 -5.39 2.60
CA GLU A 268 -17.98 -5.83 3.55
C GLU A 268 -17.49 -5.67 5.01
N THR A 269 -18.26 -5.01 5.87
CA THR A 269 -17.89 -4.63 7.25
C THR A 269 -16.69 -3.68 7.38
N GLY A 270 -16.14 -3.20 6.27
CA GLY A 270 -14.97 -2.31 6.22
C GLY A 270 -15.19 -0.98 6.93
N GLU A 271 -16.39 -0.41 6.82
CA GLU A 271 -16.75 0.84 7.47
C GLU A 271 -16.55 0.79 9.00
N TYR A 272 -17.10 -0.21 9.66
CA TYR A 272 -16.92 -0.38 11.11
C TYR A 272 -15.46 -0.63 11.48
N ALA A 273 -14.80 -1.51 10.75
CA ALA A 273 -13.41 -1.86 11.01
C ALA A 273 -12.47 -0.66 10.85
N SER A 274 -12.64 0.10 9.78
CA SER A 274 -11.85 1.30 9.52
C SER A 274 -12.16 2.41 10.53
N TRP A 275 -13.41 2.56 10.96
CA TRP A 275 -13.77 3.50 12.02
C TRP A 275 -13.02 3.20 13.33
N VAL A 276 -12.97 1.91 13.73
CA VAL A 276 -12.21 1.48 14.93
C VAL A 276 -10.72 1.79 14.76
N CYS A 277 -10.14 1.40 13.63
CA CYS A 277 -8.72 1.60 13.35
C CYS A 277 -8.35 3.09 13.29
N LEU A 278 -9.15 3.91 12.61
CA LEU A 278 -8.95 5.37 12.53
C LEU A 278 -9.02 6.03 13.91
N LYS A 279 -9.99 5.66 14.73
CA LYS A 279 -10.10 6.15 16.10
C LYS A 279 -8.85 5.85 16.92
N ASN A 280 -8.29 4.65 16.78
CA ASN A 280 -7.10 4.24 17.49
C ASN A 280 -5.85 4.95 16.91
N LEU A 281 -5.73 5.04 15.58
CA LEU A 281 -4.63 5.74 14.91
C LEU A 281 -4.55 7.21 15.32
N VAL A 282 -5.69 7.93 15.31
CA VAL A 282 -5.73 9.34 15.75
C VAL A 282 -5.25 9.49 17.18
N LYS A 283 -5.65 8.58 18.10
CA LYS A 283 -5.15 8.60 19.49
C LYS A 283 -3.62 8.38 19.56
N ILE A 284 -3.08 7.43 18.76
CA ILE A 284 -1.64 7.18 18.71
C ILE A 284 -0.91 8.44 18.25
N VAL A 285 -1.40 9.09 17.18
CA VAL A 285 -0.80 10.31 16.65
C VAL A 285 -0.84 11.46 17.66
N GLN A 286 -1.95 11.64 18.38
CA GLN A 286 -2.06 12.65 19.44
C GLN A 286 -1.07 12.44 20.60
N GLN A 287 -0.67 11.20 20.86
CA GLN A 287 0.29 10.86 21.93
C GLN A 287 1.75 11.04 21.53
N ILE A 288 2.05 11.20 20.27
CA ILE A 288 3.42 11.40 19.77
C ILE A 288 3.71 12.83 19.32
N ALA A 289 2.65 13.62 19.10
CA ALA A 289 2.73 15.05 18.79
C ALA A 289 3.03 15.85 20.07
#